data_417adbbe9b408b06c8c25b292b5ce360
#
_entry.id   417adbbe9b408b06c8c25b292b5ce360
#
_cell.length_a   1.000
_cell.length_b   1.000
_cell.length_c   1.000
_cell.angle_alpha   90.00
_cell.angle_beta   90.00
_cell.angle_gamma   90.00
#
_symmetry.space_group_name_H-M   'P 1'
#
loop_
_entity.id
_entity.type
_entity.pdbx_description
1 polymer ?
#
loop_
_entity_poly.entity_id
_entity_poly.type
_entity_poly.pdbx_seq_one_letter_code
_entity_poly.pdbx_strand_id
1 'polypeptide(L)'
;HLFLSFTDRKFYFDKKIYHHKIKDRMKIIQKNWYLFVLLSFCFTQEVLPLTQRYFHTEDMGYEYQRGTYLIVLADTSLKTILTEDETGDFIKFKQTQGYDVKIVSFENIGGTASYLRTYLQIYFENVDSMLEYVLLIGDINGSYAIPSFTIPSYNESDLDVTDHPYTFFNNDPLSAMFFIGRWSIRSQNDLKKIKMRSIQYMKMQNIPDPSYLNNALVVAGNYSDGTWPVTPVMTSKWLMDKLNHFGYNTVDSAFFHLDNQMINNPIITNSWNSGVGIINYRGWGDATGWKYPSFDRFDIDPGLNNGLFLPVVMSFVCNTGDFGNDFSGSGLDKCFGEVLITGGSMNNPKGAVAMVGPSDLDTDTRFNNIMCAVMWDELLEGRIPELGPA
;
A
#
# COMPACT_ATOMS: atom_id res chain seq x y z
N HIS A 1 8.75 21.11 30.47
CA HIS A 1 9.72 21.65 31.44
C HIS A 1 9.01 22.51 32.48
N LEU A 2 8.81 21.99 33.68
CA LEU A 2 8.50 22.80 34.88
C LEU A 2 9.49 22.38 35.97
N PHE A 3 10.43 23.25 36.25
CA PHE A 3 11.27 23.16 37.43
C PHE A 3 10.56 23.86 38.58
N LEU A 4 10.37 23.15 39.68
CA LEU A 4 10.01 23.74 40.97
C LEU A 4 11.16 23.53 41.93
N SER A 5 11.75 24.66 42.33
CA SER A 5 12.76 24.70 43.40
C SER A 5 12.06 24.69 44.76
N PHE A 6 12.47 23.82 45.64
CA PHE A 6 12.05 23.82 47.05
C PHE A 6 13.18 24.39 47.92
N THR A 7 12.89 25.49 48.62
CA THR A 7 13.68 26.03 49.67
C THR A 7 13.26 25.47 51.04
N ASP A 8 14.26 25.19 51.86
CA ASP A 8 14.19 24.60 53.18
C ASP A 8 13.18 25.26 54.16
N ARG A 9 12.29 24.44 54.73
CA ARG A 9 11.71 24.67 56.07
C ARG A 9 11.74 23.36 56.86
N LYS A 10 12.54 23.35 57.95
CA LYS A 10 12.52 22.29 58.97
C LYS A 10 11.21 22.35 59.74
N PHE A 11 10.42 21.30 59.69
CA PHE A 11 9.30 21.04 60.62
C PHE A 11 9.60 19.77 61.41
N TYR A 12 9.56 19.88 62.75
CA TYR A 12 9.59 18.72 63.66
C TYR A 12 8.24 18.01 63.58
N PHE A 13 8.23 16.74 63.21
CA PHE A 13 7.03 15.91 63.16
C PHE A 13 7.11 14.75 64.13
N ASP A 14 6.00 14.54 64.88
CA ASP A 14 5.81 13.46 65.85
C ASP A 14 5.63 12.10 65.07
N LYS A 15 6.60 11.23 65.17
CA LYS A 15 6.77 9.99 64.39
C LYS A 15 5.64 8.96 64.59
N LYS A 16 4.86 9.01 65.68
CA LYS A 16 3.83 8.02 66.00
C LYS A 16 2.49 8.26 65.29
N ILE A 17 2.12 9.48 65.04
CA ILE A 17 0.86 9.85 64.36
C ILE A 17 0.99 9.65 62.84
N TYR A 18 2.22 9.80 62.32
CA TYR A 18 2.49 9.66 60.88
C TYR A 18 2.41 8.21 60.39
N HIS A 19 2.83 7.23 61.22
CA HIS A 19 2.85 5.82 60.81
C HIS A 19 1.44 5.21 60.68
N HIS A 20 0.44 5.67 61.45
CA HIS A 20 -0.91 5.18 61.37
C HIS A 20 -1.68 5.75 60.15
N LYS A 21 -1.48 7.05 59.87
CA LYS A 21 -2.08 7.69 58.69
C LYS A 21 -1.47 7.20 57.36
N ILE A 22 -0.23 6.78 57.32
CA ILE A 22 0.43 6.24 56.16
C ILE A 22 -0.11 4.80 55.87
N LYS A 23 -0.29 3.95 56.89
CA LYS A 23 -0.85 2.62 56.73
C LYS A 23 -2.29 2.63 56.21
N ASP A 24 -3.09 3.57 56.65
CA ASP A 24 -4.47 3.71 56.21
C ASP A 24 -4.52 4.29 54.78
N ARG A 25 -3.67 5.26 54.43
CA ARG A 25 -3.56 5.75 53.05
C ARG A 25 -3.02 4.70 52.10
N MET A 26 -2.07 3.87 52.53
CA MET A 26 -1.57 2.77 51.70
C MET A 26 -2.62 1.69 51.46
N LYS A 27 -3.47 1.37 52.45
CA LYS A 27 -4.62 0.46 52.27
C LYS A 27 -5.66 1.01 51.32
N ILE A 28 -5.93 2.30 51.35
CA ILE A 28 -6.85 3.00 50.43
C ILE A 28 -6.24 3.02 49.01
N ILE A 29 -4.95 3.27 48.88
CA ILE A 29 -4.25 3.26 47.59
C ILE A 29 -4.20 1.84 47.03
N GLN A 30 -3.91 0.81 47.84
CA GLN A 30 -3.95 -0.58 47.39
C GLN A 30 -5.38 -0.99 46.95
N LYS A 31 -6.41 -0.63 47.71
CA LYS A 31 -7.79 -0.95 47.38
C LYS A 31 -8.25 -0.25 46.10
N ASN A 32 -7.84 0.99 45.89
CA ASN A 32 -8.13 1.73 44.66
C ASN A 32 -7.27 1.27 43.48
N TRP A 33 -6.05 0.73 43.74
CA TRP A 33 -5.20 0.18 42.69
C TRP A 33 -5.79 -1.11 42.12
N TYR A 34 -6.36 -1.99 42.96
CA TYR A 34 -7.13 -3.17 42.52
C TYR A 34 -8.37 -2.78 41.73
N LEU A 35 -9.05 -1.69 42.13
CA LEU A 35 -10.20 -1.17 41.39
C LEU A 35 -9.78 -0.56 40.05
N PHE A 36 -8.62 0.11 39.99
CA PHE A 36 -8.06 0.66 38.77
C PHE A 36 -7.57 -0.42 37.81
N VAL A 37 -6.95 -1.49 38.32
CA VAL A 37 -6.54 -2.64 37.54
C VAL A 37 -7.77 -3.43 37.07
N LEU A 38 -8.79 -3.62 37.89
CA LEU A 38 -10.05 -4.25 37.47
C LEU A 38 -10.82 -3.41 36.45
N LEU A 39 -10.85 -2.09 36.60
CA LEU A 39 -11.44 -1.18 35.61
C LEU A 39 -10.65 -1.18 34.29
N SER A 40 -9.33 -1.28 34.32
CA SER A 40 -8.53 -1.40 33.09
C SER A 40 -8.75 -2.71 32.34
N PHE A 41 -9.14 -3.79 33.03
CA PHE A 41 -9.55 -5.04 32.37
C PHE A 41 -11.00 -5.01 31.83
N CYS A 42 -11.85 -4.08 32.29
CA CYS A 42 -13.22 -3.93 31.77
C CYS A 42 -13.30 -2.98 30.55
N PHE A 43 -12.23 -2.29 30.20
CA PHE A 43 -12.19 -1.34 29.07
C PHE A 43 -11.36 -1.80 27.89
N THR A 44 -11.04 -3.08 27.78
CA THR A 44 -10.43 -3.63 26.56
C THR A 44 -11.48 -4.22 25.62
N GLN A 45 -12.51 -3.47 25.29
CA GLN A 45 -13.03 -3.53 23.92
C GLN A 45 -12.13 -2.61 23.09
N GLU A 46 -10.98 -3.09 22.72
CA GLU A 46 -10.16 -2.42 21.74
C GLU A 46 -10.86 -2.56 20.39
N VAL A 47 -11.66 -1.57 20.06
CA VAL A 47 -11.87 -1.22 18.67
C VAL A 47 -10.48 -0.99 18.09
N LEU A 48 -10.11 -1.76 17.05
CA LEU A 48 -8.80 -1.70 16.43
C LEU A 48 -8.37 -0.24 16.26
N PRO A 49 -7.23 0.21 16.80
CA PRO A 49 -6.83 1.62 16.81
C PRO A 49 -6.79 2.25 15.41
N LEU A 50 -6.49 1.44 14.40
CA LEU A 50 -6.51 1.80 12.98
C LEU A 50 -7.89 2.23 12.50
N THR A 51 -8.92 1.54 12.95
CA THR A 51 -10.31 1.79 12.55
C THR A 51 -10.86 3.07 13.16
N GLN A 52 -10.53 3.32 14.42
CA GLN A 52 -10.91 4.58 15.09
C GLN A 52 -10.29 5.80 14.39
N ARG A 53 -9.02 5.71 13.99
CA ARG A 53 -8.34 6.78 13.26
C ARG A 53 -8.93 7.00 11.86
N TYR A 54 -9.26 5.92 11.18
CA TYR A 54 -9.72 5.96 9.80
C TYR A 54 -11.12 6.56 9.66
N PHE A 55 -12.03 6.22 10.55
CA PHE A 55 -13.42 6.66 10.48
C PHE A 55 -13.74 7.84 11.41
N HIS A 56 -12.76 8.42 12.11
CA HIS A 56 -12.97 9.46 13.11
C HIS A 56 -14.09 9.15 14.10
N THR A 57 -14.30 7.85 14.38
CA THR A 57 -15.33 7.41 15.31
C THR A 57 -14.86 7.70 16.73
N GLU A 58 -15.20 8.87 17.25
CA GLU A 58 -15.06 9.22 18.66
C GLU A 58 -16.09 8.50 19.55
N ASP A 59 -17.11 7.90 18.94
CA ASP A 59 -18.16 7.16 19.64
C ASP A 59 -17.72 5.75 20.00
N MET A 60 -17.27 5.58 21.22
CA MET A 60 -16.84 4.32 21.83
C MET A 60 -17.95 3.27 22.04
N GLY A 61 -19.02 3.32 21.30
CA GLY A 61 -20.19 2.44 21.46
C GLY A 61 -20.56 1.61 20.24
N TYR A 62 -19.91 1.80 19.10
CA TYR A 62 -20.23 1.04 17.89
C TYR A 62 -19.20 -0.05 17.65
N GLU A 63 -19.63 -1.30 17.54
CA GLU A 63 -18.83 -2.36 16.99
C GLU A 63 -18.50 -2.00 15.53
N TYR A 64 -17.21 -1.80 15.22
CA TYR A 64 -16.79 -1.58 13.85
C TYR A 64 -16.93 -2.89 13.06
N GLN A 65 -17.77 -2.85 12.06
CA GLN A 65 -17.92 -3.92 11.09
C GLN A 65 -17.28 -3.48 9.78
N ARG A 66 -16.33 -4.28 9.26
CA ARG A 66 -15.83 -4.12 7.90
C ARG A 66 -16.99 -4.26 6.91
N GLY A 67 -16.91 -3.49 5.84
CA GLY A 67 -17.89 -3.55 4.76
C GLY A 67 -17.67 -4.74 3.83
N THR A 68 -18.29 -4.65 2.67
CA THR A 68 -18.14 -5.66 1.62
C THR A 68 -16.81 -5.49 0.87
N TYR A 69 -16.12 -6.61 0.71
CA TYR A 69 -15.01 -6.80 -0.21
C TYR A 69 -15.53 -7.49 -1.47
N LEU A 70 -15.84 -6.72 -2.51
CA LEU A 70 -16.41 -7.23 -3.75
C LEU A 70 -15.30 -7.63 -4.73
N ILE A 71 -15.30 -8.88 -5.16
CA ILE A 71 -14.36 -9.40 -6.16
C ILE A 71 -15.08 -9.54 -7.49
N VAL A 72 -14.61 -8.84 -8.51
CA VAL A 72 -15.07 -8.97 -9.88
C VAL A 72 -14.10 -9.84 -10.65
N LEU A 73 -14.55 -11.01 -11.10
CA LEU A 73 -13.75 -11.95 -11.88
C LEU A 73 -13.98 -11.75 -13.37
N ALA A 74 -12.92 -11.71 -14.15
CA ALA A 74 -13.03 -11.73 -15.62
C ALA A 74 -13.72 -12.99 -16.13
N ASP A 75 -13.47 -14.12 -15.46
CA ASP A 75 -14.03 -15.43 -15.82
C ASP A 75 -14.33 -16.26 -14.57
N THR A 76 -15.43 -17.00 -14.58
CA THR A 76 -15.90 -17.81 -13.45
C THR A 76 -14.93 -18.93 -13.05
N SER A 77 -14.11 -19.44 -13.98
CA SER A 77 -13.09 -20.47 -13.71
C SER A 77 -12.02 -20.01 -12.72
N LEU A 78 -11.81 -18.70 -12.59
CA LEU A 78 -10.85 -18.12 -11.65
C LEU A 78 -11.27 -18.27 -10.18
N LYS A 79 -12.57 -18.52 -9.91
CA LYS A 79 -13.08 -18.66 -8.55
C LYS A 79 -12.44 -19.83 -7.80
N THR A 80 -12.24 -20.96 -8.46
CA THR A 80 -11.62 -22.14 -7.84
C THR A 80 -10.19 -21.85 -7.37
N ILE A 81 -9.45 -21.05 -8.12
CA ILE A 81 -8.09 -20.64 -7.75
C ILE A 81 -8.09 -19.80 -6.48
N LEU A 82 -9.09 -18.94 -6.26
CA LEU A 82 -9.17 -18.10 -5.06
C LEU A 82 -9.42 -18.92 -3.79
N THR A 83 -10.06 -20.08 -3.89
CA THR A 83 -10.45 -20.94 -2.77
C THR A 83 -9.56 -22.16 -2.58
N GLU A 84 -8.63 -22.45 -3.50
CA GLU A 84 -7.71 -23.59 -3.35
C GLU A 84 -6.75 -23.43 -2.17
N ASP A 85 -6.57 -24.50 -1.38
CA ASP A 85 -5.74 -24.47 -0.18
C ASP A 85 -4.23 -24.49 -0.45
N GLU A 86 -3.77 -24.97 -1.61
CA GLU A 86 -2.34 -25.09 -1.96
C GLU A 86 -1.58 -23.77 -1.80
N THR A 87 -2.22 -22.66 -2.22
CA THR A 87 -1.65 -21.31 -2.12
C THR A 87 -2.38 -20.42 -1.09
N GLY A 88 -3.28 -21.02 -0.31
CA GLY A 88 -4.15 -20.39 0.66
C GLY A 88 -5.50 -19.94 0.08
N ASP A 89 -6.56 -20.10 0.86
CA ASP A 89 -7.90 -19.63 0.53
C ASP A 89 -8.01 -18.12 0.77
N PHE A 90 -8.02 -17.35 -0.31
CA PHE A 90 -8.08 -15.88 -0.26
C PHE A 90 -9.44 -15.38 0.26
N ILE A 91 -10.52 -16.07 -0.09
CA ILE A 91 -11.86 -15.68 0.35
C ILE A 91 -11.98 -15.82 1.86
N LYS A 92 -11.63 -17.00 2.38
CA LYS A 92 -11.61 -17.26 3.81
C LYS A 92 -10.67 -16.31 4.55
N PHE A 93 -9.52 -16.02 3.95
CA PHE A 93 -8.57 -15.07 4.52
C PHE A 93 -9.19 -13.67 4.67
N LYS A 94 -9.86 -13.13 3.64
CA LYS A 94 -10.55 -11.83 3.73
C LYS A 94 -11.70 -11.86 4.73
N GLN A 95 -12.44 -12.96 4.82
CA GLN A 95 -13.48 -13.14 5.84
C GLN A 95 -12.89 -13.12 7.27
N THR A 96 -11.70 -13.71 7.49
CA THR A 96 -11.04 -13.62 8.81
C THR A 96 -10.57 -12.20 9.16
N GLN A 97 -10.48 -11.31 8.19
CA GLN A 97 -10.21 -9.88 8.39
C GLN A 97 -11.50 -9.06 8.66
N GLY A 98 -12.65 -9.71 8.74
CA GLY A 98 -13.95 -9.11 9.06
C GLY A 98 -14.77 -8.64 7.85
N TYR A 99 -14.29 -8.86 6.61
CA TYR A 99 -15.04 -8.47 5.41
C TYR A 99 -16.18 -9.42 5.10
N ASP A 100 -17.31 -8.89 4.62
CA ASP A 100 -18.29 -9.65 3.86
C ASP A 100 -17.77 -9.79 2.41
N VAL A 101 -17.34 -11.00 2.02
CA VAL A 101 -16.73 -11.22 0.70
C VAL A 101 -17.78 -11.65 -0.30
N LYS A 102 -17.95 -10.86 -1.34
CA LYS A 102 -18.82 -11.16 -2.48
C LYS A 102 -18.02 -11.37 -3.75
N ILE A 103 -18.48 -12.25 -4.61
CA ILE A 103 -17.83 -12.57 -5.89
C ILE A 103 -18.86 -12.48 -6.99
N VAL A 104 -18.51 -11.76 -8.05
CA VAL A 104 -19.34 -11.65 -9.26
C VAL A 104 -18.46 -11.88 -10.51
N SER A 105 -19.03 -12.47 -11.55
CA SER A 105 -18.37 -12.56 -12.85
C SER A 105 -18.70 -11.32 -13.68
N PHE A 106 -17.68 -10.75 -14.33
CA PHE A 106 -17.83 -9.62 -15.23
C PHE A 106 -18.79 -9.91 -16.39
N GLU A 107 -18.77 -11.13 -16.90
CA GLU A 107 -19.71 -11.58 -17.94
C GLU A 107 -21.17 -11.42 -17.50
N ASN A 108 -21.48 -11.75 -16.23
CA ASN A 108 -22.84 -11.61 -15.68
C ASN A 108 -23.28 -10.16 -15.48
N ILE A 109 -22.33 -9.22 -15.50
CA ILE A 109 -22.61 -7.78 -15.37
C ILE A 109 -22.96 -7.14 -16.71
N GLY A 110 -22.59 -7.77 -17.84
CA GLY A 110 -22.91 -7.26 -19.18
C GLY A 110 -21.71 -6.92 -20.06
N GLY A 111 -20.47 -7.21 -19.59
CA GLY A 111 -19.28 -7.27 -20.45
C GLY A 111 -18.72 -5.93 -20.93
N THR A 112 -19.11 -4.78 -20.35
CA THR A 112 -18.54 -3.47 -20.68
C THR A 112 -18.18 -2.67 -19.43
N ALA A 113 -17.24 -1.72 -19.55
CA ALA A 113 -16.87 -0.83 -18.46
C ALA A 113 -18.08 -0.02 -17.93
N SER A 114 -18.93 0.45 -18.81
CA SER A 114 -20.14 1.21 -18.43
C SER A 114 -21.14 0.36 -17.65
N TYR A 115 -21.34 -0.90 -18.01
CA TYR A 115 -22.19 -1.80 -17.24
C TYR A 115 -21.59 -2.13 -15.88
N LEU A 116 -20.29 -2.37 -15.82
CA LEU A 116 -19.60 -2.58 -14.53
C LEU A 116 -19.74 -1.35 -13.63
N ARG A 117 -19.51 -0.14 -14.15
CA ARG A 117 -19.68 1.09 -13.38
C ARG A 117 -21.11 1.24 -12.86
N THR A 118 -22.10 1.00 -13.69
CA THR A 118 -23.52 1.04 -13.29
C THR A 118 -23.83 -0.01 -12.21
N TYR A 119 -23.30 -1.23 -12.36
CA TYR A 119 -23.45 -2.28 -11.37
C TYR A 119 -22.84 -1.88 -10.01
N LEU A 120 -21.63 -1.34 -10.02
CA LEU A 120 -20.95 -0.88 -8.81
C LEU A 120 -21.70 0.29 -8.14
N GLN A 121 -22.27 1.21 -8.92
CA GLN A 121 -23.12 2.29 -8.42
C GLN A 121 -24.36 1.74 -7.71
N ILE A 122 -25.13 0.86 -8.35
CA ILE A 122 -26.33 0.25 -7.77
C ILE A 122 -25.96 -0.53 -6.50
N TYR A 123 -24.82 -1.22 -6.54
CA TYR A 123 -24.34 -2.00 -5.41
C TYR A 123 -23.97 -1.09 -4.23
N PHE A 124 -23.28 0.02 -4.48
CA PHE A 124 -22.91 1.01 -3.46
C PHE A 124 -24.14 1.74 -2.88
N GLU A 125 -25.10 2.13 -3.72
CA GLU A 125 -26.33 2.81 -3.31
C GLU A 125 -27.25 1.92 -2.44
N ASN A 126 -27.07 0.61 -2.49
CA ASN A 126 -27.73 -0.30 -1.56
C ASN A 126 -27.00 -0.25 -0.19
N VAL A 127 -27.57 0.47 0.74
CA VAL A 127 -27.00 0.73 2.08
C VAL A 127 -26.64 -0.57 2.81
N ASP A 128 -27.40 -1.64 2.60
CA ASP A 128 -27.14 -2.95 3.23
C ASP A 128 -25.86 -3.62 2.70
N SER A 129 -25.36 -3.17 1.54
CA SER A 129 -24.14 -3.75 0.96
C SER A 129 -22.86 -3.27 1.63
N MET A 130 -22.83 -2.05 2.17
CA MET A 130 -21.65 -1.43 2.77
C MET A 130 -20.39 -1.62 1.93
N LEU A 131 -20.44 -1.30 0.64
CA LEU A 131 -19.30 -1.53 -0.27
C LEU A 131 -18.08 -0.71 0.19
N GLU A 132 -17.00 -1.39 0.54
CA GLU A 132 -15.75 -0.79 1.02
C GLU A 132 -14.62 -0.95 -0.01
N TYR A 133 -14.42 -2.17 -0.51
CA TYR A 133 -13.37 -2.49 -1.48
C TYR A 133 -13.91 -3.22 -2.70
N VAL A 134 -13.35 -2.90 -3.85
CA VAL A 134 -13.53 -3.65 -5.10
C VAL A 134 -12.18 -4.16 -5.58
N LEU A 135 -12.08 -5.46 -5.85
CA LEU A 135 -10.92 -6.07 -6.48
C LEU A 135 -11.31 -6.56 -7.88
N LEU A 136 -10.72 -5.98 -8.91
CA LEU A 136 -10.82 -6.46 -10.28
C LEU A 136 -9.75 -7.54 -10.53
N ILE A 137 -10.15 -8.74 -10.92
CA ILE A 137 -9.22 -9.83 -11.26
C ILE A 137 -9.31 -10.08 -12.75
N GLY A 138 -8.39 -9.45 -13.48
CA GLY A 138 -8.31 -9.48 -14.94
C GLY A 138 -7.47 -8.33 -15.49
N ASP A 139 -6.95 -8.52 -16.69
CA ASP A 139 -6.31 -7.50 -17.52
C ASP A 139 -7.38 -6.70 -18.27
N ILE A 140 -7.02 -5.69 -19.03
CA ILE A 140 -7.97 -5.02 -19.94
C ILE A 140 -8.11 -5.77 -21.28
N ASN A 141 -7.17 -6.63 -21.60
CA ASN A 141 -7.08 -7.39 -22.83
C ASN A 141 -6.95 -8.90 -22.59
N GLY A 142 -7.09 -9.67 -23.67
CA GLY A 142 -6.86 -11.12 -23.66
C GLY A 142 -8.04 -11.94 -23.10
N SER A 143 -7.74 -13.16 -22.66
CA SER A 143 -8.75 -14.13 -22.24
C SER A 143 -9.41 -13.79 -20.90
N TYR A 144 -8.76 -12.98 -20.08
CA TYR A 144 -9.26 -12.55 -18.77
C TYR A 144 -9.45 -11.03 -18.76
N ALA A 145 -10.21 -10.51 -19.73
CA ALA A 145 -10.40 -9.08 -19.88
C ALA A 145 -11.49 -8.54 -18.95
N ILE A 146 -11.17 -7.49 -18.20
CA ILE A 146 -12.09 -6.56 -17.56
C ILE A 146 -11.71 -5.17 -18.09
N PRO A 147 -12.48 -4.57 -19.01
CA PRO A 147 -12.19 -3.26 -19.56
C PRO A 147 -12.01 -2.22 -18.47
N SER A 148 -11.26 -1.17 -18.78
CA SER A 148 -11.11 0.03 -17.97
C SER A 148 -11.64 1.24 -18.73
N PHE A 149 -11.62 2.40 -18.10
CA PHE A 149 -11.84 3.67 -18.78
C PHE A 149 -10.52 4.20 -19.32
N THR A 150 -10.63 5.18 -20.20
CA THR A 150 -9.50 5.97 -20.66
C THR A 150 -9.78 7.43 -20.44
N ILE A 151 -8.73 8.18 -20.12
CA ILE A 151 -8.76 9.64 -20.00
C ILE A 151 -7.72 10.24 -20.96
N PRO A 152 -7.90 11.48 -21.42
CA PRO A 152 -6.85 12.14 -22.19
C PRO A 152 -5.56 12.27 -21.40
N SER A 153 -4.44 11.94 -22.02
CA SER A 153 -3.11 12.20 -21.49
C SER A 153 -2.89 13.67 -21.21
N TYR A 154 -1.97 13.96 -20.28
CA TYR A 154 -1.72 15.32 -19.86
C TYR A 154 -1.14 16.22 -20.98
N ASN A 155 -0.16 15.74 -21.72
CA ASN A 155 0.52 16.51 -22.79
C ASN A 155 0.53 15.82 -24.16
N GLU A 156 -0.04 14.63 -24.28
CA GLU A 156 -0.01 13.83 -25.48
C GLU A 156 -1.40 13.74 -26.13
N SER A 157 -1.45 13.23 -27.35
CA SER A 157 -2.72 12.99 -28.05
C SER A 157 -3.34 11.64 -27.72
N ASP A 158 -2.68 10.85 -26.85
CA ASP A 158 -3.10 9.50 -26.48
C ASP A 158 -4.12 9.50 -25.33
N LEU A 159 -4.62 8.32 -25.01
CA LEU A 159 -5.58 8.09 -23.95
C LEU A 159 -4.99 7.12 -22.92
N ASP A 160 -4.94 7.53 -21.65
CA ASP A 160 -4.41 6.72 -20.57
C ASP A 160 -5.49 5.86 -19.92
N VAL A 161 -5.15 4.61 -19.65
CA VAL A 161 -6.02 3.67 -18.97
C VAL A 161 -6.17 4.01 -17.48
N THR A 162 -7.40 3.90 -16.96
CA THR A 162 -7.65 4.15 -15.53
C THR A 162 -8.90 3.45 -15.02
N ASP A 163 -8.81 2.87 -13.82
CA ASP A 163 -9.95 2.31 -13.12
C ASP A 163 -10.66 3.33 -12.21
N HIS A 164 -10.09 4.52 -12.05
CA HIS A 164 -10.64 5.55 -11.18
C HIS A 164 -12.12 5.89 -11.45
N PRO A 165 -12.60 6.00 -12.73
CA PRO A 165 -14.01 6.30 -13.00
C PRO A 165 -15.02 5.27 -12.51
N TYR A 166 -14.59 4.11 -12.06
CA TYR A 166 -15.47 3.14 -11.39
C TYR A 166 -15.88 3.60 -9.99
N THR A 167 -15.09 4.47 -9.35
CA THR A 167 -15.21 4.79 -7.92
C THR A 167 -16.10 5.98 -7.61
N PHE A 168 -16.47 6.80 -8.59
CA PHE A 168 -17.32 7.98 -8.38
C PHE A 168 -18.49 8.00 -9.36
N PHE A 169 -19.65 8.50 -8.88
CA PHE A 169 -20.90 8.50 -9.64
C PHE A 169 -21.49 9.88 -9.84
N ASN A 170 -20.97 10.86 -9.13
CA ASN A 170 -21.23 12.30 -9.32
C ASN A 170 -20.19 12.88 -10.31
N ASN A 171 -20.28 14.16 -10.58
CA ASN A 171 -19.32 14.87 -11.43
C ASN A 171 -18.05 15.31 -10.69
N ASP A 172 -17.81 14.78 -9.49
CA ASP A 172 -16.64 15.08 -8.69
C ASP A 172 -15.68 13.88 -8.69
N PRO A 173 -14.63 13.89 -9.52
CA PRO A 173 -13.65 12.79 -9.58
C PRO A 173 -12.77 12.70 -8.34
N LEU A 174 -12.79 13.69 -7.45
CA LEU A 174 -12.03 13.65 -6.20
C LEU A 174 -12.77 12.92 -5.07
N SER A 175 -14.05 12.59 -5.27
CA SER A 175 -14.90 11.91 -4.28
C SER A 175 -15.04 10.42 -4.62
N ALA A 176 -14.00 9.64 -4.38
CA ALA A 176 -14.09 8.19 -4.46
C ALA A 176 -15.04 7.64 -3.38
N MET A 177 -16.02 6.82 -3.77
CA MET A 177 -17.05 6.26 -2.89
C MET A 177 -16.62 4.96 -2.22
N PHE A 178 -15.67 4.26 -2.80
CA PHE A 178 -15.04 3.03 -2.31
C PHE A 178 -13.64 2.89 -2.91
N PHE A 179 -12.86 1.97 -2.37
CA PHE A 179 -11.50 1.73 -2.83
C PHE A 179 -11.48 0.63 -3.91
N ILE A 180 -10.67 0.83 -4.95
CA ILE A 180 -10.55 -0.12 -6.05
C ILE A 180 -9.08 -0.49 -6.28
N GLY A 181 -8.85 -1.77 -6.59
CA GLY A 181 -7.54 -2.26 -7.01
C GLY A 181 -7.70 -3.33 -8.08
N ARG A 182 -6.64 -3.54 -8.86
CA ARG A 182 -6.61 -4.54 -9.92
C ARG A 182 -5.50 -5.55 -9.72
N TRP A 183 -5.84 -6.83 -9.84
CA TRP A 183 -4.89 -7.88 -10.13
C TRP A 183 -4.89 -8.10 -11.64
N SER A 184 -3.98 -7.44 -12.35
CA SER A 184 -3.82 -7.61 -13.78
C SER A 184 -3.21 -8.98 -14.05
N ILE A 185 -3.96 -9.84 -14.70
CA ILE A 185 -3.59 -11.24 -14.98
C ILE A 185 -3.86 -11.60 -16.43
N ARG A 186 -2.95 -12.36 -17.03
CA ARG A 186 -3.11 -12.94 -18.37
C ARG A 186 -3.25 -14.45 -18.35
N SER A 187 -3.01 -15.06 -17.18
CA SER A 187 -3.11 -16.50 -16.99
C SER A 187 -3.57 -16.86 -15.58
N GLN A 188 -4.08 -18.06 -15.42
CA GLN A 188 -4.36 -18.62 -14.09
C GLN A 188 -3.12 -18.70 -13.19
N ASN A 189 -1.94 -18.89 -13.81
CA ASN A 189 -0.68 -18.91 -13.08
C ASN A 189 -0.31 -17.53 -12.50
N ASP A 190 -0.61 -16.43 -13.21
CA ASP A 190 -0.45 -15.09 -12.68
C ASP A 190 -1.33 -14.89 -11.43
N LEU A 191 -2.61 -15.31 -11.49
CA LEU A 191 -3.51 -15.24 -10.34
C LEU A 191 -2.99 -16.04 -9.14
N LYS A 192 -2.49 -17.27 -9.36
CA LYS A 192 -1.88 -18.08 -8.29
C LYS A 192 -0.71 -17.36 -7.64
N LYS A 193 0.19 -16.77 -8.43
CA LYS A 193 1.35 -16.02 -7.94
C LYS A 193 0.94 -14.80 -7.11
N ILE A 194 0.03 -13.96 -7.61
CA ILE A 194 -0.42 -12.75 -6.91
C ILE A 194 -1.16 -13.13 -5.62
N LYS A 195 -2.06 -14.11 -5.69
CA LYS A 195 -2.80 -14.61 -4.52
C LYS A 195 -1.85 -15.09 -3.42
N MET A 196 -0.90 -15.95 -3.78
CA MET A 196 0.08 -16.51 -2.83
C MET A 196 0.87 -15.40 -2.15
N ARG A 197 1.43 -14.45 -2.92
CA ARG A 197 2.19 -13.31 -2.39
C ARG A 197 1.36 -12.48 -1.42
N SER A 198 0.15 -12.12 -1.82
CA SER A 198 -0.76 -11.30 -1.00
C SER A 198 -1.09 -11.97 0.33
N ILE A 199 -1.41 -13.27 0.32
CA ILE A 199 -1.72 -13.99 1.56
C ILE A 199 -0.48 -14.14 2.45
N GLN A 200 0.66 -14.53 1.88
CA GLN A 200 1.87 -14.74 2.67
C GLN A 200 2.42 -13.44 3.25
N TYR A 201 2.39 -12.36 2.48
CA TYR A 201 2.75 -11.02 2.95
C TYR A 201 1.87 -10.57 4.12
N MET A 202 0.56 -10.63 3.96
CA MET A 202 -0.36 -10.15 5.02
C MET A 202 -0.37 -11.04 6.27
N LYS A 203 -0.13 -12.34 6.13
CA LYS A 203 0.00 -13.27 7.27
C LYS A 203 1.39 -13.32 7.87
N MET A 204 2.38 -12.66 7.27
CA MET A 204 3.79 -12.83 7.60
C MET A 204 4.21 -14.32 7.62
N GLN A 205 3.62 -15.11 6.72
CA GLN A 205 3.81 -16.55 6.69
C GLN A 205 4.97 -16.92 5.75
N ASN A 206 5.84 -17.83 6.22
CA ASN A 206 7.02 -18.30 5.49
C ASN A 206 8.02 -17.20 5.13
N ILE A 207 7.92 -16.04 5.73
CA ILE A 207 8.88 -14.95 5.57
C ILE A 207 10.07 -15.26 6.50
N PRO A 208 11.30 -15.35 5.96
CA PRO A 208 12.46 -15.76 6.77
C PRO A 208 12.77 -14.77 7.90
N ASP A 209 12.64 -13.49 7.65
CA ASP A 209 12.87 -12.41 8.62
C ASP A 209 11.90 -11.26 8.38
N PRO A 210 10.84 -11.11 9.21
CA PRO A 210 9.88 -10.02 9.09
C PRO A 210 10.48 -8.62 9.30
N SER A 211 11.67 -8.50 9.88
CA SER A 211 12.33 -7.21 10.11
C SER A 211 12.68 -6.47 8.83
N TYR A 212 12.67 -7.15 7.67
CA TYR A 212 12.86 -6.50 6.37
C TYR A 212 11.84 -5.41 6.10
N LEU A 213 10.65 -5.46 6.71
CA LEU A 213 9.62 -4.43 6.61
C LEU A 213 10.07 -3.07 7.16
N ASN A 214 11.05 -3.08 8.05
CA ASN A 214 11.64 -1.86 8.62
C ASN A 214 12.83 -1.33 7.80
N ASN A 215 13.09 -1.88 6.64
CA ASN A 215 14.09 -1.40 5.69
C ASN A 215 13.41 -0.76 4.50
N ALA A 216 14.06 0.21 3.90
CA ALA A 216 13.57 0.94 2.74
C ALA A 216 14.66 1.14 1.69
N LEU A 217 14.24 1.25 0.43
CA LEU A 217 15.09 1.69 -0.68
C LEU A 217 14.47 2.92 -1.33
N VAL A 218 15.22 4.01 -1.40
CA VAL A 218 14.81 5.24 -2.06
C VAL A 218 15.66 5.44 -3.31
N VAL A 219 15.00 5.42 -4.46
CA VAL A 219 15.65 5.56 -5.77
C VAL A 219 15.21 6.88 -6.40
N ALA A 220 16.16 7.68 -6.88
CA ALA A 220 15.84 8.92 -7.54
C ALA A 220 16.79 9.24 -8.67
N GLY A 221 16.23 9.69 -9.78
CA GLY A 221 16.94 10.06 -10.95
C GLY A 221 16.53 11.39 -11.54
N ASN A 222 17.18 11.70 -12.65
CA ASN A 222 16.85 12.85 -13.46
C ASN A 222 16.81 12.42 -14.93
N TYR A 223 16.39 13.31 -15.78
CA TYR A 223 16.56 13.18 -17.22
C TYR A 223 18.06 13.13 -17.55
N SER A 224 18.41 12.46 -18.65
CA SER A 224 19.80 12.24 -19.06
C SER A 224 20.65 13.52 -19.18
N ASP A 225 20.01 14.65 -19.44
CA ASP A 225 20.59 15.99 -19.63
C ASP A 225 20.19 16.99 -18.54
N GLY A 226 19.63 16.49 -17.43
CA GLY A 226 19.10 17.32 -16.37
C GLY A 226 20.14 18.14 -15.62
N THR A 227 19.76 19.36 -15.28
CA THR A 227 20.58 20.30 -14.50
C THR A 227 20.26 20.22 -13.02
N TRP A 228 21.18 20.68 -12.18
CA TRP A 228 20.94 20.83 -10.75
C TRP A 228 20.13 22.12 -10.43
N PRO A 229 19.27 22.09 -9.39
CA PRO A 229 18.96 20.96 -8.50
C PRO A 229 18.06 19.93 -9.17
N VAL A 230 18.32 18.64 -8.87
CA VAL A 230 17.47 17.52 -9.34
C VAL A 230 16.31 17.36 -8.36
N THR A 231 15.14 17.87 -8.69
CA THR A 231 13.98 17.89 -7.78
C THR A 231 13.50 16.51 -7.34
N PRO A 232 13.52 15.45 -8.19
CA PRO A 232 13.27 14.08 -7.74
C PRO A 232 14.20 13.61 -6.62
N VAL A 233 15.50 13.94 -6.72
CA VAL A 233 16.48 13.61 -5.68
C VAL A 233 16.20 14.39 -4.41
N MET A 234 15.80 15.66 -4.50
CA MET A 234 15.44 16.48 -3.32
C MET A 234 14.21 15.93 -2.60
N THR A 235 13.15 15.58 -3.33
CA THR A 235 11.96 14.94 -2.76
C THR A 235 12.31 13.60 -2.08
N SER A 236 13.17 12.82 -2.72
CA SER A 236 13.60 11.52 -2.18
C SER A 236 14.49 11.66 -0.94
N LYS A 237 15.32 12.69 -0.83
CA LYS A 237 16.06 12.99 0.40
C LYS A 237 15.13 13.37 1.55
N TRP A 238 14.10 14.19 1.27
CA TRP A 238 13.05 14.48 2.25
C TRP A 238 12.38 13.19 2.75
N LEU A 239 12.05 12.28 1.85
CA LEU A 239 11.45 10.98 2.23
C LEU A 239 12.43 10.15 3.08
N MET A 240 13.72 10.11 2.75
CA MET A 240 14.72 9.42 3.57
C MET A 240 14.77 9.97 4.99
N ASP A 241 14.77 11.30 5.14
CA ASP A 241 14.77 11.94 6.46
C ASP A 241 13.51 11.56 7.24
N LYS A 242 12.35 11.53 6.59
CA LYS A 242 11.10 11.07 7.22
C LYS A 242 11.18 9.60 7.64
N LEU A 243 11.60 8.70 6.77
CA LEU A 243 11.73 7.26 7.08
C LEU A 243 12.66 7.03 8.28
N ASN A 244 13.81 7.72 8.32
CA ASN A 244 14.71 7.66 9.46
C ASN A 244 14.05 8.19 10.75
N HIS A 245 13.28 9.28 10.65
CA HIS A 245 12.55 9.84 11.79
C HIS A 245 11.49 8.86 12.34
N PHE A 246 10.82 8.12 11.47
CA PHE A 246 9.83 7.11 11.83
C PHE A 246 10.44 5.75 12.22
N GLY A 247 11.77 5.65 12.31
CA GLY A 247 12.47 4.51 12.91
C GLY A 247 12.73 3.35 11.95
N TYR A 248 12.80 3.60 10.65
CA TYR A 248 13.29 2.59 9.72
C TYR A 248 14.75 2.25 10.03
N ASN A 249 15.10 0.96 10.05
CA ASN A 249 16.41 0.48 10.45
C ASN A 249 17.48 0.78 9.40
N THR A 250 17.13 0.59 8.13
CA THR A 250 18.01 0.83 7.00
C THR A 250 17.23 1.57 5.92
N VAL A 251 17.76 2.68 5.46
CA VAL A 251 17.23 3.43 4.32
C VAL A 251 18.31 3.56 3.27
N ASP A 252 18.35 2.60 2.36
CA ASP A 252 19.29 2.62 1.25
C ASP A 252 18.88 3.66 0.21
N SER A 253 19.86 4.21 -0.50
CA SER A 253 19.61 5.18 -1.55
C SER A 253 20.40 4.90 -2.82
N ALA A 254 19.73 4.99 -3.96
CA ALA A 254 20.32 4.92 -5.28
C ALA A 254 19.97 6.20 -6.04
N PHE A 255 20.82 7.22 -5.92
CA PHE A 255 20.56 8.52 -6.52
C PHE A 255 21.42 8.74 -7.77
N PHE A 256 20.80 9.39 -8.76
CA PHE A 256 21.48 9.85 -9.95
C PHE A 256 22.63 10.84 -9.58
N HIS A 257 23.77 10.64 -10.21
CA HIS A 257 24.91 11.56 -10.15
C HIS A 257 25.29 11.96 -11.56
N LEU A 258 25.57 13.25 -11.79
CA LEU A 258 25.97 13.79 -13.10
C LEU A 258 27.19 13.08 -13.69
N ASP A 259 28.13 12.68 -12.84
CA ASP A 259 29.40 12.04 -13.25
C ASP A 259 29.24 10.52 -13.46
N ASN A 260 28.12 9.95 -13.10
CA ASN A 260 27.87 8.51 -13.17
C ASN A 260 26.40 8.25 -13.53
N GLN A 261 26.09 8.34 -14.81
CA GLN A 261 24.80 7.91 -15.37
C GLN A 261 24.77 6.38 -15.37
N MET A 262 24.54 5.79 -14.20
CA MET A 262 24.58 4.35 -14.04
C MET A 262 23.46 3.69 -14.83
N ILE A 263 23.84 2.97 -15.88
CA ILE A 263 22.93 2.16 -16.69
C ILE A 263 22.37 1.01 -15.86
N ASN A 264 23.19 0.41 -15.00
CA ASN A 264 22.77 -0.63 -14.04
C ASN A 264 23.25 -0.25 -12.66
N ASN A 265 22.34 -0.01 -11.72
CA ASN A 265 22.71 0.32 -10.37
C ASN A 265 22.64 -0.92 -9.45
N PRO A 266 23.80 -1.51 -9.09
CA PRO A 266 23.81 -2.69 -8.22
C PRO A 266 23.21 -2.43 -6.84
N ILE A 267 23.14 -1.18 -6.38
CA ILE A 267 22.49 -0.85 -5.11
C ILE A 267 21.01 -1.24 -5.15
N ILE A 268 20.31 -0.94 -6.26
CA ILE A 268 18.87 -1.29 -6.38
C ILE A 268 18.69 -2.79 -6.21
N THR A 269 19.40 -3.59 -6.99
CA THR A 269 19.28 -5.05 -6.95
C THR A 269 19.73 -5.64 -5.61
N ASN A 270 20.82 -5.13 -5.04
CA ASN A 270 21.37 -5.63 -3.77
C ASN A 270 20.42 -5.32 -2.60
N SER A 271 19.92 -4.09 -2.49
CA SER A 271 18.98 -3.71 -1.42
C SER A 271 17.67 -4.49 -1.54
N TRP A 272 17.15 -4.64 -2.76
CA TRP A 272 15.94 -5.45 -3.00
C TRP A 272 16.12 -6.89 -2.57
N ASN A 273 17.23 -7.52 -2.96
CA ASN A 273 17.55 -8.91 -2.60
C ASN A 273 17.85 -9.10 -1.11
N SER A 274 18.38 -8.08 -0.43
CA SER A 274 18.64 -8.11 1.01
C SER A 274 17.36 -8.00 1.84
N GLY A 275 16.28 -7.54 1.24
CA GLY A 275 14.97 -7.37 1.87
C GLY A 275 14.71 -5.94 2.33
N VAL A 276 13.76 -5.29 1.63
CA VAL A 276 13.20 -3.99 1.97
C VAL A 276 11.68 -4.08 1.95
N GLY A 277 11.00 -3.42 2.90
CA GLY A 277 9.55 -3.41 2.99
C GLY A 277 8.91 -2.44 1.99
N ILE A 278 9.61 -1.35 1.69
CA ILE A 278 9.14 -0.33 0.77
C ILE A 278 10.26 0.11 -0.19
N ILE A 279 9.85 0.44 -1.42
CA ILE A 279 10.71 1.07 -2.42
C ILE A 279 9.98 2.27 -2.98
N ASN A 280 10.64 3.41 -3.03
CA ASN A 280 10.13 4.61 -3.68
C ASN A 280 11.02 5.03 -4.83
N TYR A 281 10.43 5.31 -5.97
CA TYR A 281 11.11 5.88 -7.12
C TYR A 281 10.55 7.24 -7.52
N ARG A 282 11.45 8.17 -7.78
CA ARG A 282 11.19 9.47 -8.41
C ARG A 282 12.24 9.75 -9.48
N GLY A 283 11.83 10.09 -10.68
CA GLY A 283 12.77 10.36 -11.76
C GLY A 283 12.13 10.35 -13.12
N TRP A 284 12.80 9.76 -14.08
CA TRP A 284 12.30 9.51 -15.43
C TRP A 284 12.17 8.01 -15.68
N GLY A 285 11.14 7.62 -16.41
CA GLY A 285 10.83 6.24 -16.73
C GLY A 285 9.80 6.15 -17.85
N ASP A 286 9.46 4.93 -18.19
CA ASP A 286 8.41 4.58 -19.15
C ASP A 286 7.76 3.24 -18.73
N ALA A 287 6.91 2.68 -19.58
CA ALA A 287 6.26 1.41 -19.33
C ALA A 287 7.22 0.24 -19.12
N THR A 288 8.48 0.37 -19.53
CA THR A 288 9.49 -0.66 -19.29
C THR A 288 10.09 -0.58 -17.89
N GLY A 289 10.11 0.60 -17.26
CA GLY A 289 10.65 0.81 -15.90
C GLY A 289 11.42 2.12 -15.74
N TRP A 290 12.33 2.14 -14.78
CA TRP A 290 13.14 3.30 -14.38
C TRP A 290 14.36 3.45 -15.27
N LYS A 291 14.77 4.69 -15.52
CA LYS A 291 15.86 4.96 -16.49
C LYS A 291 17.16 5.46 -15.88
N TYR A 292 17.12 6.42 -14.98
CA TYR A 292 18.32 7.00 -14.38
C TYR A 292 18.15 7.19 -12.88
N PRO A 293 18.56 6.24 -12.02
CA PRO A 293 19.27 4.96 -12.33
C PRO A 293 18.37 3.95 -13.02
N SER A 294 18.94 3.16 -13.93
CA SER A 294 18.18 2.18 -14.68
C SER A 294 17.85 0.95 -13.83
N PHE A 295 16.60 0.58 -13.84
CA PHE A 295 16.10 -0.72 -13.39
C PHE A 295 14.76 -0.95 -14.09
N ASP A 296 14.65 -1.99 -14.88
CA ASP A 296 13.49 -2.21 -15.72
C ASP A 296 12.93 -3.64 -15.63
N ARG A 297 11.86 -3.91 -16.38
CA ARG A 297 11.20 -5.21 -16.40
C ARG A 297 12.12 -6.38 -16.78
N PHE A 298 13.18 -6.12 -17.55
CA PHE A 298 14.13 -7.15 -17.97
C PHE A 298 15.17 -7.47 -16.88
N ASP A 299 15.30 -6.60 -15.86
CA ASP A 299 16.17 -6.82 -14.70
C ASP A 299 15.52 -7.69 -13.63
N ILE A 300 14.18 -7.82 -13.62
CA ILE A 300 13.44 -8.48 -12.54
C ILE A 300 13.79 -9.97 -12.45
N ASP A 301 13.61 -10.72 -13.53
CA ASP A 301 13.83 -12.16 -13.50
C ASP A 301 15.31 -12.55 -13.38
N PRO A 302 16.26 -11.94 -14.10
CA PRO A 302 17.67 -12.29 -13.96
C PRO A 302 18.34 -11.68 -12.71
N GLY A 303 17.91 -10.50 -12.26
CA GLY A 303 18.59 -9.73 -11.21
C GLY A 303 18.04 -9.97 -9.82
N LEU A 304 16.72 -10.19 -9.67
CA LEU A 304 16.11 -10.36 -8.36
C LEU A 304 16.12 -11.82 -7.91
N ASN A 305 16.36 -11.97 -6.61
CA ASN A 305 16.23 -13.23 -5.87
C ASN A 305 15.71 -12.96 -4.45
N ASN A 306 14.78 -12.01 -4.36
CA ASN A 306 14.26 -11.53 -3.08
C ASN A 306 13.25 -12.50 -2.41
N GLY A 307 12.78 -13.53 -3.12
CA GLY A 307 11.85 -14.50 -2.53
C GLY A 307 10.63 -13.83 -1.94
N LEU A 308 10.33 -14.11 -0.69
CA LEU A 308 9.19 -13.51 0.03
C LEU A 308 9.51 -12.16 0.69
N PHE A 309 10.69 -11.61 0.54
CA PHE A 309 10.96 -10.20 0.86
C PHE A 309 10.36 -9.28 -0.20
N LEU A 310 9.04 -9.22 -0.23
CA LEU A 310 8.27 -8.52 -1.26
C LEU A 310 7.92 -7.11 -0.79
N PRO A 311 8.53 -6.07 -1.36
CA PRO A 311 8.19 -4.69 -1.01
C PRO A 311 6.84 -4.24 -1.59
N VAL A 312 6.31 -3.16 -1.02
CA VAL A 312 5.40 -2.26 -1.73
C VAL A 312 6.26 -1.27 -2.53
N VAL A 313 6.00 -1.14 -3.82
CA VAL A 313 6.74 -0.24 -4.70
C VAL A 313 5.86 0.96 -5.04
N MET A 314 6.35 2.16 -4.76
CA MET A 314 5.75 3.42 -5.17
C MET A 314 6.61 4.08 -6.24
N SER A 315 6.10 4.08 -7.46
CA SER A 315 6.81 4.54 -8.65
C SER A 315 6.12 5.79 -9.21
N PHE A 316 6.48 6.95 -8.67
CA PHE A 316 5.92 8.23 -9.12
C PHE A 316 6.68 8.75 -10.34
N VAL A 317 6.49 8.07 -11.47
CA VAL A 317 7.13 8.36 -12.75
C VAL A 317 6.27 7.82 -13.89
N CYS A 318 6.43 8.41 -15.06
CA CYS A 318 5.67 8.13 -16.27
C CYS A 318 5.46 6.62 -16.54
N ASN A 319 4.25 6.23 -16.88
CA ASN A 319 3.85 4.99 -17.57
C ASN A 319 4.22 3.65 -16.89
N THR A 320 4.86 3.66 -15.73
CA THR A 320 5.31 2.41 -15.08
C THR A 320 4.14 1.53 -14.59
N GLY A 321 2.95 2.11 -14.45
CA GLY A 321 1.70 1.43 -14.10
C GLY A 321 0.70 1.28 -15.24
N ASP A 322 1.10 1.50 -16.49
CA ASP A 322 0.22 1.41 -17.66
C ASP A 322 -0.15 -0.04 -17.99
N PHE A 323 -1.14 -0.57 -17.30
CA PHE A 323 -1.71 -1.88 -17.56
C PHE A 323 -2.57 -1.93 -18.85
N GLY A 324 -2.73 -0.79 -19.53
CA GLY A 324 -3.38 -0.70 -20.83
C GLY A 324 -2.53 -1.24 -21.97
N ASN A 325 -1.22 -1.20 -21.82
CA ASN A 325 -0.25 -1.58 -22.85
C ASN A 325 -0.42 -0.81 -24.15
N ASP A 326 -0.81 0.47 -24.05
CA ASP A 326 -1.04 1.35 -25.20
C ASP A 326 0.23 2.11 -25.64
N PHE A 327 1.36 1.89 -24.96
CA PHE A 327 2.65 2.39 -25.39
C PHE A 327 3.04 1.79 -26.74
N SER A 328 2.67 2.52 -27.78
CA SER A 328 2.69 2.09 -29.17
C SER A 328 4.09 1.62 -29.62
N GLY A 329 4.13 0.47 -30.32
CA GLY A 329 5.32 -0.02 -30.99
C GLY A 329 6.34 -0.75 -30.13
N SER A 330 6.12 -0.91 -28.83
CA SER A 330 7.05 -1.61 -27.94
C SER A 330 7.04 -3.14 -28.10
N GLY A 331 5.93 -3.72 -28.58
CA GLY A 331 5.71 -5.18 -28.62
C GLY A 331 5.67 -5.80 -27.21
N LEU A 332 5.53 -4.98 -26.17
CA LEU A 332 5.46 -5.43 -24.80
C LEU A 332 4.02 -5.83 -24.47
N ASP A 333 3.88 -6.88 -23.73
CA ASP A 333 2.59 -7.42 -23.30
C ASP A 333 2.24 -7.13 -21.84
N LYS A 334 3.21 -6.62 -21.06
CA LYS A 334 3.06 -6.24 -19.65
C LYS A 334 3.90 -5.01 -19.36
N CYS A 335 3.37 -4.06 -18.62
CA CYS A 335 4.17 -2.95 -18.10
C CYS A 335 5.05 -3.38 -16.92
N PHE A 336 5.90 -2.47 -16.46
CA PHE A 336 6.81 -2.71 -15.34
C PHE A 336 6.07 -3.17 -14.07
N GLY A 337 4.96 -2.51 -13.72
CA GLY A 337 4.16 -2.86 -12.54
C GLY A 337 3.58 -4.27 -12.61
N GLU A 338 3.07 -4.69 -13.76
CA GLU A 338 2.54 -6.03 -13.95
C GLU A 338 3.63 -7.11 -13.84
N VAL A 339 4.83 -6.84 -14.35
CA VAL A 339 5.97 -7.77 -14.20
C VAL A 339 6.43 -7.83 -12.75
N LEU A 340 6.45 -6.71 -12.01
CA LEU A 340 6.79 -6.71 -10.59
C LEU A 340 5.90 -7.61 -9.74
N ILE A 341 4.60 -7.61 -9.99
CA ILE A 341 3.66 -8.41 -9.20
C ILE A 341 3.53 -9.86 -9.68
N THR A 342 4.04 -10.20 -10.88
CA THR A 342 3.94 -11.55 -11.46
C THR A 342 5.29 -12.24 -11.70
N GLY A 343 6.42 -11.57 -11.47
CA GLY A 343 7.78 -12.07 -11.74
C GLY A 343 8.16 -13.32 -10.97
N GLY A 344 9.13 -14.09 -11.48
CA GLY A 344 9.56 -15.34 -10.85
C GLY A 344 8.53 -16.47 -10.92
N SER A 345 8.61 -17.39 -9.95
CA SER A 345 7.75 -18.57 -9.86
C SER A 345 7.04 -18.66 -8.50
N MET A 346 6.16 -19.66 -8.32
CA MET A 346 5.51 -19.92 -7.04
C MET A 346 6.51 -20.24 -5.92
N ASN A 347 7.57 -20.96 -6.24
CA ASN A 347 8.59 -21.38 -5.27
C ASN A 347 9.72 -20.36 -5.10
N ASN A 348 9.87 -19.44 -6.04
CA ASN A 348 10.86 -18.37 -6.02
C ASN A 348 10.22 -17.10 -6.60
N PRO A 349 9.34 -16.44 -5.84
CA PRO A 349 8.75 -15.18 -6.26
C PRO A 349 9.83 -14.10 -6.36
N LYS A 350 9.66 -13.18 -7.30
CA LYS A 350 10.56 -12.05 -7.54
C LYS A 350 9.76 -10.78 -7.75
N GLY A 351 10.28 -9.64 -7.33
CA GLY A 351 9.63 -8.35 -7.49
C GLY A 351 8.90 -7.88 -6.23
N ALA A 352 7.62 -7.55 -6.33
CA ALA A 352 6.86 -6.84 -5.31
C ALA A 352 5.54 -7.55 -4.93
N VAL A 353 4.95 -7.14 -3.81
CA VAL A 353 3.58 -7.54 -3.42
C VAL A 353 2.54 -6.62 -4.03
N ALA A 354 2.86 -5.35 -4.17
CA ALA A 354 2.00 -4.33 -4.75
C ALA A 354 2.83 -3.21 -5.38
N MET A 355 2.25 -2.51 -6.33
CA MET A 355 2.84 -1.33 -6.93
C MET A 355 1.78 -0.24 -7.11
N VAL A 356 2.20 1.00 -6.89
CA VAL A 356 1.48 2.23 -7.28
C VAL A 356 2.32 2.92 -8.36
N GLY A 357 1.71 3.24 -9.49
CA GLY A 357 2.40 3.92 -10.59
C GLY A 357 1.41 4.50 -11.58
N PRO A 358 1.73 5.63 -12.24
CA PRO A 358 0.91 6.24 -13.28
C PRO A 358 0.82 5.40 -14.54
N SER A 359 -0.29 5.58 -15.27
CA SER A 359 -0.47 5.10 -16.64
C SER A 359 -0.05 6.13 -17.71
N ASP A 360 -0.06 7.42 -17.36
CA ASP A 360 0.28 8.52 -18.26
C ASP A 360 1.80 8.57 -18.56
N LEU A 361 2.17 8.68 -19.85
CA LEU A 361 3.57 8.72 -20.28
C LEU A 361 4.24 10.07 -19.98
N ASP A 362 3.50 11.18 -20.00
CA ASP A 362 4.08 12.54 -19.86
C ASP A 362 3.67 13.22 -18.55
N THR A 363 3.75 12.49 -17.44
CA THR A 363 3.45 13.05 -16.12
C THR A 363 4.45 14.16 -15.73
N ASP A 364 3.93 15.31 -15.30
CA ASP A 364 4.78 16.44 -14.88
C ASP A 364 5.42 16.17 -13.51
N THR A 365 6.73 16.45 -13.42
CA THR A 365 7.52 16.31 -12.19
C THR A 365 6.91 17.01 -10.98
N ARG A 366 6.22 18.15 -11.18
CA ARG A 366 5.54 18.91 -10.11
C ARG A 366 4.47 18.05 -9.44
N PHE A 367 3.61 17.45 -10.23
CA PHE A 367 2.51 16.63 -9.71
C PHE A 367 3.03 15.37 -9.04
N ASN A 368 3.98 14.70 -9.67
CA ASN A 368 4.59 13.50 -9.11
C ASN A 368 5.33 13.77 -7.78
N ASN A 369 5.98 14.93 -7.63
CA ASN A 369 6.60 15.31 -6.36
C ASN A 369 5.55 15.52 -5.26
N ILE A 370 4.44 16.18 -5.59
CA ILE A 370 3.34 16.44 -4.64
C ILE A 370 2.68 15.12 -4.24
N MET A 371 2.34 14.28 -5.20
CA MET A 371 1.73 12.97 -4.94
C MET A 371 2.63 12.11 -4.04
N CYS A 372 3.91 12.02 -4.37
CA CYS A 372 4.89 11.31 -3.54
C CYS A 372 4.92 11.86 -2.11
N ALA A 373 5.01 13.18 -1.95
CA ALA A 373 5.11 13.79 -0.63
C ALA A 373 3.85 13.59 0.20
N VAL A 374 2.66 13.79 -0.38
CA VAL A 374 1.38 13.67 0.33
C VAL A 374 1.11 12.23 0.74
N MET A 375 1.24 11.27 -0.18
CA MET A 375 1.00 9.85 0.14
C MET A 375 1.92 9.36 1.25
N TRP A 376 3.21 9.66 1.18
CA TRP A 376 4.15 9.25 2.23
C TRP A 376 3.90 9.97 3.56
N ASP A 377 3.52 11.26 3.52
CA ASP A 377 3.19 11.99 4.73
C ASP A 377 1.98 11.39 5.44
N GLU A 378 0.90 11.10 4.70
CA GLU A 378 -0.32 10.50 5.25
C GLU A 378 -0.08 9.10 5.81
N LEU A 379 0.68 8.25 5.09
CA LEU A 379 1.00 6.89 5.53
C LEU A 379 1.90 6.87 6.76
N LEU A 380 3.00 7.64 6.77
CA LEU A 380 3.97 7.63 7.85
C LEU A 380 3.43 8.30 9.12
N GLU A 381 2.69 9.40 8.99
CA GLU A 381 2.01 10.03 10.14
C GLU A 381 0.83 9.18 10.67
N GLY A 382 0.47 8.11 9.97
CA GLY A 382 -0.60 7.20 10.35
C GLY A 382 -2.00 7.83 10.28
N ARG A 383 -2.17 8.91 9.51
CA ARG A 383 -3.49 9.51 9.27
C ARG A 383 -4.31 8.64 8.33
N ILE A 384 -3.67 8.07 7.32
CA ILE A 384 -4.26 7.07 6.42
C ILE A 384 -3.34 5.84 6.41
N PRO A 385 -3.62 4.85 7.26
CA PRO A 385 -2.69 3.73 7.49
C PRO A 385 -2.78 2.61 6.44
N GLU A 386 -3.72 2.68 5.52
CA GLU A 386 -3.92 1.67 4.48
C GLU A 386 -3.56 2.25 3.10
N LEU A 387 -2.82 1.48 2.30
CA LEU A 387 -2.32 1.92 0.99
C LEU A 387 -3.44 2.25 -0.01
N GLY A 388 -4.54 1.49 0.00
CA GLY A 388 -5.65 1.73 -0.93
C GLY A 388 -6.36 3.07 -0.70
N PRO A 389 -6.64 3.46 0.54
CA PRO A 389 -7.17 4.77 0.90
C PRO A 389 -6.20 5.94 0.71
N ALA A 390 -4.88 5.73 0.84
CA ALA A 390 -3.86 6.75 0.65
C ALA A 390 -3.72 7.15 -0.82
#